data_6ac7f16256ec3666da8c2be26f64cd1f
#
_entry.id   6ac7f16256ec3666da8c2be26f64cd1f
#
_cell.length_a   1.000
_cell.length_b   1.000
_cell.length_c   1.000
_cell.angle_alpha   90.00
_cell.angle_beta   90.00
_cell.angle_gamma   90.00
#
_symmetry.space_group_name_H-M   'P 1'
#
loop_
_entity.id
_entity.type
_entity.pdbx_description
1 polymer ?
#
loop_
_entity_poly.entity_id
_entity_poly.type
_entity_poly.pdbx_seq_one_letter_code
_entity_poly.pdbx_strand_id
1 'polypeptide(L)'
;MRLLVRSLVLREYEKAQPRAQQEMEERVSRTVEQQLDEQVQQSLSASKQQIENRLLGPLRRLGLQPRVVHLQTAERQLIGRYRLASDRQLAAHTPRPRAPAGSDLSVQIHESALNNALEQLHFDGREMELRQWVSYLFETLDRGENTIPDDLPEHVKVRFADDEAVRVTLVDGRLELALQFAEVSDRRNRWRNFAVSVWYRPERNGLTVKLVRDGYISIAGRTRKLALRAIFAKVFSKARPVTLLDLEGLQESRRRGLHVAQCVIQDGWIGAAVGPSRATIATRHFVSDSE
;
A
#
# COMPACT_ATOMS: atom_id res chain seq x y z
N MET A 1 49.15 -29.87 58.03
CA MET A 1 48.74 -30.35 56.70
C MET A 1 47.47 -29.67 56.22
N ARG A 2 46.38 -29.50 56.96
CA ARG A 2 45.09 -28.88 56.50
C ARG A 2 45.21 -27.44 55.97
N LEU A 3 46.09 -26.60 56.57
CA LEU A 3 46.27 -25.20 56.17
C LEU A 3 47.00 -25.04 54.83
N LEU A 4 47.95 -25.90 54.51
CA LEU A 4 48.71 -25.87 53.24
C LEU A 4 47.78 -26.34 52.01
N VAL A 5 46.93 -27.31 52.23
CA VAL A 5 45.99 -27.78 51.19
C VAL A 5 44.98 -26.69 50.91
N ARG A 6 44.45 -25.99 51.90
CA ARG A 6 43.51 -24.90 51.74
C ARG A 6 44.10 -23.70 50.98
N SER A 7 45.34 -23.35 51.22
CA SER A 7 46.03 -22.26 50.51
C SER A 7 46.34 -22.61 49.06
N LEU A 8 46.61 -23.88 48.78
CA LEU A 8 46.84 -24.36 47.42
C LEU A 8 45.55 -24.38 46.60
N VAL A 9 44.45 -24.85 47.18
CA VAL A 9 43.11 -24.86 46.53
C VAL A 9 42.62 -23.43 46.25
N LEU A 10 42.81 -22.49 47.18
CA LEU A 10 42.43 -21.09 46.96
C LEU A 10 43.25 -20.46 45.83
N ARG A 11 44.55 -20.71 45.73
CA ARG A 11 45.39 -20.20 44.64
C ARG A 11 45.02 -20.77 43.29
N GLU A 12 44.68 -22.05 43.20
CA GLU A 12 44.21 -22.68 41.97
C GLU A 12 42.81 -22.14 41.58
N TYR A 13 41.94 -21.90 42.54
CA TYR A 13 40.63 -21.30 42.33
C TYR A 13 40.75 -19.85 41.81
N GLU A 14 41.60 -19.02 42.43
CA GLU A 14 41.86 -17.64 41.99
C GLU A 14 42.48 -17.56 40.60
N LYS A 15 43.28 -18.55 40.19
CA LYS A 15 43.84 -18.64 38.83
C LYS A 15 42.82 -19.12 37.80
N ALA A 16 41.91 -19.99 38.19
CA ALA A 16 40.89 -20.55 37.29
C ALA A 16 39.71 -19.60 37.08
N GLN A 17 39.43 -18.72 38.05
CA GLN A 17 38.30 -17.81 38.02
C GLN A 17 38.26 -16.88 36.79
N PRO A 18 39.35 -16.19 36.40
CA PRO A 18 39.33 -15.30 35.24
C PRO A 18 39.12 -16.08 33.93
N ARG A 19 39.68 -17.29 33.80
CA ARG A 19 39.45 -18.14 32.61
C ARG A 19 38.00 -18.63 32.53
N ALA A 20 37.43 -19.05 33.65
CA ALA A 20 36.04 -19.49 33.71
C ALA A 20 35.05 -18.32 33.40
N GLN A 21 35.34 -17.11 33.86
CA GLN A 21 34.59 -15.93 33.52
C GLN A 21 34.67 -15.61 32.03
N GLN A 22 35.86 -15.63 31.46
CA GLN A 22 36.06 -15.35 30.03
C GLN A 22 35.36 -16.41 29.14
N GLU A 23 35.47 -17.69 29.48
CA GLU A 23 34.75 -18.77 28.76
C GLU A 23 33.24 -18.63 28.91
N MET A 24 32.74 -18.17 30.06
CA MET A 24 31.32 -17.94 30.30
C MET A 24 30.80 -16.74 29.47
N GLU A 25 31.57 -15.63 29.45
CA GLU A 25 31.23 -14.45 28.63
C GLU A 25 31.22 -14.80 27.15
N GLU A 26 32.20 -15.52 26.63
CA GLU A 26 32.24 -15.96 25.24
C GLU A 26 31.10 -16.94 24.91
N ARG A 27 30.73 -17.80 25.83
CA ARG A 27 29.64 -18.74 25.66
C ARG A 27 28.29 -18.03 25.64
N VAL A 28 28.07 -17.08 26.55
CA VAL A 28 26.88 -16.25 26.63
C VAL A 28 26.78 -15.39 25.38
N SER A 29 27.86 -14.72 24.96
CA SER A 29 27.87 -13.89 23.74
C SER A 29 27.50 -14.71 22.53
N ARG A 30 28.09 -15.87 22.29
CA ARG A 30 27.76 -16.77 21.19
C ARG A 30 26.31 -17.26 21.24
N THR A 31 25.82 -17.59 22.42
CA THR A 31 24.42 -18.04 22.57
C THR A 31 23.43 -16.91 22.27
N VAL A 32 23.72 -15.70 22.74
CA VAL A 32 22.90 -14.52 22.49
C VAL A 32 22.92 -14.15 21.00
N GLU A 33 24.10 -14.17 20.36
CA GLU A 33 24.24 -13.91 18.92
C GLU A 33 23.45 -14.95 18.11
N GLN A 34 23.54 -16.23 18.41
CA GLN A 34 22.79 -17.29 17.74
C GLN A 34 21.28 -17.12 17.92
N GLN A 35 20.82 -16.85 19.14
CA GLN A 35 19.39 -16.62 19.41
C GLN A 35 18.86 -15.37 18.71
N LEU A 36 19.69 -14.31 18.66
CA LEU A 36 19.33 -13.08 17.96
C LEU A 36 19.22 -13.31 16.46
N ASP A 37 20.18 -14.02 15.87
CA ASP A 37 20.19 -14.36 14.45
C ASP A 37 19.00 -15.23 14.08
N GLU A 38 18.69 -16.25 14.88
CA GLU A 38 17.51 -17.09 14.67
C GLU A 38 16.20 -16.29 14.76
N GLN A 39 16.06 -15.41 15.75
CA GLN A 39 14.88 -14.59 15.94
C GLN A 39 14.72 -13.55 14.82
N VAL A 40 15.83 -12.96 14.38
CA VAL A 40 15.86 -12.03 13.23
C VAL A 40 15.48 -12.76 11.94
N GLN A 41 16.04 -13.94 11.69
CA GLN A 41 15.71 -14.74 10.51
C GLN A 41 14.24 -15.19 10.49
N GLN A 42 13.70 -15.60 11.63
CA GLN A 42 12.27 -15.95 11.75
C GLN A 42 11.37 -14.74 11.48
N SER A 43 11.69 -13.59 12.06
CA SER A 43 10.94 -12.35 11.86
C SER A 43 11.01 -11.85 10.43
N LEU A 44 12.17 -11.93 9.78
CA LEU A 44 12.37 -11.58 8.38
C LEU A 44 11.61 -12.54 7.46
N SER A 45 11.63 -13.84 7.75
CA SER A 45 10.92 -14.84 6.96
C SER A 45 9.41 -14.64 7.03
N ALA A 46 8.87 -14.39 8.21
CA ALA A 46 7.44 -14.09 8.41
C ALA A 46 7.03 -12.80 7.69
N SER A 47 7.85 -11.74 7.80
CA SER A 47 7.61 -10.47 7.11
C SER A 47 7.70 -10.61 5.60
N LYS A 48 8.68 -11.38 5.09
CA LYS A 48 8.82 -11.69 3.66
C LYS A 48 7.59 -12.43 3.14
N GLN A 49 7.08 -13.40 3.88
CA GLN A 49 5.91 -14.17 3.50
C GLN A 49 4.62 -13.33 3.50
N GLN A 50 4.48 -12.39 4.43
CA GLN A 50 3.37 -11.44 4.44
C GLN A 50 3.43 -10.48 3.24
N ILE A 51 4.60 -9.93 2.92
CA ILE A 51 4.80 -9.06 1.75
C ILE A 51 4.53 -9.86 0.48
N GLU A 52 5.05 -11.07 0.37
CA GLU A 52 4.82 -11.95 -0.76
C GLU A 52 3.33 -12.21 -0.98
N ASN A 53 2.62 -12.64 0.05
CA ASN A 53 1.21 -13.03 -0.06
C ASN A 53 0.28 -11.82 -0.27
N ARG A 54 0.52 -10.70 0.43
CA ARG A 54 -0.40 -9.56 0.42
C ARG A 54 -0.11 -8.52 -0.67
N LEU A 55 1.15 -8.39 -1.08
CA LEU A 55 1.56 -7.36 -2.04
C LEU A 55 2.05 -7.96 -3.35
N LEU A 56 3.05 -8.85 -3.30
CA LEU A 56 3.70 -9.35 -4.51
C LEU A 56 2.88 -10.41 -5.24
N GLY A 57 2.16 -11.26 -4.51
CA GLY A 57 1.30 -12.30 -5.09
C GLY A 57 0.19 -11.73 -5.99
N PRO A 58 -0.61 -10.75 -5.54
CA PRO A 58 -1.57 -10.05 -6.39
C PRO A 58 -0.93 -9.41 -7.62
N LEU A 59 0.22 -8.75 -7.46
CA LEU A 59 0.93 -8.12 -8.58
C LEU A 59 1.42 -9.15 -9.62
N ARG A 60 1.92 -10.31 -9.17
CA ARG A 60 2.32 -11.40 -10.07
C ARG A 60 1.14 -12.00 -10.83
N ARG A 61 -0.04 -12.12 -10.18
CA ARG A 61 -1.26 -12.56 -10.87
C ARG A 61 -1.65 -11.62 -12.00
N LEU A 62 -1.34 -10.33 -11.88
CA LEU A 62 -1.48 -9.32 -12.92
C LEU A 62 -0.33 -9.31 -13.94
N GLY A 63 0.57 -10.30 -13.94
CA GLY A 63 1.73 -10.33 -14.85
C GLY A 63 2.82 -9.32 -14.52
N LEU A 64 2.68 -8.56 -13.44
CA LEU A 64 3.68 -7.60 -12.98
C LEU A 64 4.73 -8.29 -12.11
N GLN A 65 5.97 -8.25 -12.55
CA GLN A 65 7.10 -8.71 -11.76
C GLN A 65 7.80 -7.49 -11.15
N PRO A 66 7.60 -7.21 -9.85
CA PRO A 66 8.30 -6.13 -9.19
C PRO A 66 9.81 -6.43 -9.20
N ARG A 67 10.58 -5.56 -9.84
CA ARG A 67 12.04 -5.64 -9.83
C ARG A 67 12.57 -4.74 -8.72
N VAL A 68 13.42 -5.30 -7.85
CA VAL A 68 14.15 -4.48 -6.86
C VAL A 68 15.15 -3.62 -7.62
N VAL A 69 14.96 -2.33 -7.57
CA VAL A 69 15.86 -1.36 -8.22
C VAL A 69 16.95 -0.93 -7.26
N HIS A 70 16.61 -0.79 -5.99
CA HIS A 70 17.54 -0.32 -4.98
C HIS A 70 17.11 -0.77 -3.58
N LEU A 71 18.05 -1.29 -2.80
CA LEU A 71 17.87 -1.58 -1.39
C LEU A 71 18.97 -0.85 -0.61
N GLN A 72 18.59 -0.02 0.33
CA GLN A 72 19.53 0.77 1.13
C GLN A 72 19.18 0.63 2.61
N THR A 73 20.18 0.34 3.41
CA THR A 73 20.09 0.39 4.87
C THR A 73 20.73 1.69 5.35
N ALA A 74 20.00 2.44 6.16
CA ALA A 74 20.50 3.58 6.92
C ALA A 74 20.41 3.24 8.42
N GLU A 75 20.97 4.06 9.31
CA GLU A 75 21.08 3.76 10.74
C GLU A 75 19.79 3.25 11.41
N ARG A 76 18.63 3.72 10.97
CA ARG A 76 17.32 3.37 11.54
C ARG A 76 16.24 3.02 10.47
N GLN A 77 16.65 2.87 9.24
CA GLN A 77 15.69 2.70 8.14
C GLN A 77 16.20 1.67 7.13
N LEU A 78 15.28 0.84 6.65
CA LEU A 78 15.46 0.02 5.46
C LEU A 78 14.61 0.63 4.34
N ILE A 79 15.25 1.01 3.24
CA ILE A 79 14.60 1.63 2.10
C ILE A 79 14.63 0.66 0.92
N GLY A 80 13.47 0.18 0.50
CA GLY A 80 13.32 -0.63 -0.70
C GLY A 80 12.65 0.19 -1.81
N ARG A 81 13.23 0.18 -3.00
CA ARG A 81 12.64 0.75 -4.22
C ARG A 81 12.37 -0.36 -5.21
N TYR A 82 11.15 -0.40 -5.69
CA TYR A 82 10.70 -1.41 -6.64
C TYR A 82 10.20 -0.72 -7.90
N ARG A 83 10.52 -1.29 -9.05
CA ARG A 83 9.95 -0.91 -10.32
C ARG A 83 8.81 -1.87 -10.65
N LEU A 84 7.62 -1.33 -10.85
CA LEU A 84 6.44 -2.04 -11.35
C LEU A 84 6.20 -1.58 -12.78
N ALA A 85 6.93 -2.13 -13.72
CA ALA A 85 6.81 -1.81 -15.13
C ALA A 85 7.39 -2.94 -15.97
N SER A 86 6.81 -3.20 -17.13
CA SER A 86 7.43 -4.00 -18.19
C SER A 86 8.60 -3.25 -18.84
N ASP A 87 9.28 -3.89 -19.76
CA ASP A 87 10.43 -3.27 -20.46
C ASP A 87 10.01 -2.10 -21.37
N ARG A 88 8.71 -2.02 -21.74
CA ARG A 88 8.14 -0.98 -22.61
C ARG A 88 7.39 0.10 -21.86
N GLN A 89 7.27 0.00 -20.54
CA GLN A 89 6.50 0.91 -19.70
C GLN A 89 7.41 1.88 -18.96
N LEU A 90 6.93 3.11 -18.78
CA LEU A 90 7.64 4.15 -18.04
C LEU A 90 7.54 3.92 -16.53
N ALA A 91 8.60 4.31 -15.82
CA ALA A 91 8.62 4.37 -14.37
C ALA A 91 8.35 5.81 -13.89
N ALA A 92 8.33 6.00 -12.57
CA ALA A 92 8.15 7.32 -11.95
C ALA A 92 9.22 8.31 -12.41
N HIS A 93 8.78 9.51 -12.76
CA HIS A 93 9.62 10.61 -13.25
C HIS A 93 9.59 11.84 -12.34
N THR A 94 8.76 11.83 -11.29
CA THR A 94 8.62 12.93 -10.34
C THR A 94 9.23 12.58 -8.98
N PRO A 95 9.65 13.60 -8.18
CA PRO A 95 10.14 13.37 -6.83
C PRO A 95 9.05 12.78 -5.93
N ARG A 96 9.40 11.76 -5.15
CA ARG A 96 8.48 11.16 -4.19
C ARG A 96 8.24 12.07 -2.98
N PRO A 97 7.03 12.09 -2.38
CA PRO A 97 6.77 12.79 -1.13
C PRO A 97 7.61 12.19 0.00
N ARG A 98 8.04 13.05 0.94
CA ARG A 98 8.77 12.58 2.12
C ARG A 98 7.78 12.07 3.18
N ALA A 99 8.09 10.94 3.78
CA ALA A 99 7.38 10.47 4.97
C ALA A 99 7.76 11.32 6.20
N PRO A 100 6.87 11.49 7.19
CA PRO A 100 7.18 12.15 8.45
C PRO A 100 8.36 11.46 9.15
N ALA A 101 9.21 12.26 9.80
CA ALA A 101 10.26 11.74 10.66
C ALA A 101 9.63 10.95 11.81
N GLY A 102 10.18 9.77 12.12
CA GLY A 102 9.64 8.89 13.16
C GLY A 102 8.51 7.97 12.71
N SER A 103 8.23 7.89 11.41
CA SER A 103 7.34 6.84 10.88
C SER A 103 8.03 5.48 10.96
N ASP A 104 7.30 4.47 11.48
CA ASP A 104 7.80 3.09 11.54
C ASP A 104 7.77 2.43 10.15
N LEU A 105 6.76 2.78 9.36
CA LEU A 105 6.57 2.29 8.00
C LEU A 105 6.05 3.40 7.11
N SER A 106 6.56 3.48 5.88
CA SER A 106 5.97 4.31 4.84
C SER A 106 5.99 3.60 3.49
N VAL A 107 4.92 3.79 2.74
CA VAL A 107 4.76 3.25 1.38
C VAL A 107 4.39 4.40 0.46
N GLN A 108 5.08 4.52 -0.68
CA GLN A 108 4.77 5.49 -1.72
C GLN A 108 4.63 4.76 -3.05
N ILE A 109 3.55 5.03 -3.78
CA ILE A 109 3.24 4.43 -5.08
C ILE A 109 3.03 5.54 -6.09
N HIS A 110 3.73 5.48 -7.21
CA HIS A 110 3.54 6.42 -8.31
C HIS A 110 2.40 5.96 -9.22
N GLU A 111 1.67 6.90 -9.81
CA GLU A 111 0.54 6.61 -10.73
C GLU A 111 0.95 5.73 -11.92
N SER A 112 2.20 5.82 -12.40
CA SER A 112 2.68 4.92 -13.45
C SER A 112 2.64 3.45 -13.03
N ALA A 113 2.92 3.13 -11.78
CA ALA A 113 2.82 1.75 -11.28
C ALA A 113 1.37 1.28 -11.24
N LEU A 114 0.42 2.16 -10.89
CA LEU A 114 -1.01 1.86 -10.92
C LEU A 114 -1.50 1.67 -12.34
N ASN A 115 -1.14 2.56 -13.26
CA ASN A 115 -1.53 2.48 -14.66
C ASN A 115 -0.93 1.24 -15.34
N ASN A 116 0.34 0.92 -15.07
CA ASN A 116 0.97 -0.28 -15.57
C ASN A 116 0.24 -1.56 -15.09
N ALA A 117 -0.27 -1.54 -13.85
CA ALA A 117 -1.08 -2.63 -13.32
C ALA A 117 -2.45 -2.71 -14.02
N LEU A 118 -3.09 -1.58 -14.27
CA LEU A 118 -4.38 -1.51 -14.95
C LEU A 118 -4.30 -1.98 -16.41
N GLU A 119 -3.22 -1.66 -17.13
CA GLU A 119 -2.95 -2.20 -18.48
C GLU A 119 -2.94 -3.74 -18.51
N GLN A 120 -2.41 -4.38 -17.47
CA GLN A 120 -2.36 -5.85 -17.41
C GLN A 120 -3.76 -6.49 -17.23
N LEU A 121 -4.78 -5.72 -16.91
CA LEU A 121 -6.16 -6.20 -16.88
C LEU A 121 -6.77 -6.36 -18.29
N HIS A 122 -6.09 -5.83 -19.31
CA HIS A 122 -6.46 -5.96 -20.73
C HIS A 122 -7.93 -5.59 -20.99
N PHE A 123 -8.33 -4.42 -20.51
CA PHE A 123 -9.69 -3.92 -20.77
C PHE A 123 -9.84 -3.31 -22.16
N ASP A 124 -8.76 -2.91 -22.81
CA ASP A 124 -8.77 -2.25 -24.11
C ASP A 124 -9.56 -3.06 -25.15
N GLY A 125 -10.54 -2.43 -25.78
CA GLY A 125 -11.44 -3.03 -26.75
C GLY A 125 -12.39 -4.11 -26.23
N ARG A 126 -12.29 -4.48 -24.95
CA ARG A 126 -13.05 -5.60 -24.38
C ARG A 126 -14.52 -5.24 -24.15
N GLU A 127 -15.40 -6.17 -24.51
CA GLU A 127 -16.84 -6.09 -24.22
C GLU A 127 -17.22 -7.09 -23.12
N MET A 128 -18.01 -6.63 -22.15
CA MET A 128 -18.54 -7.47 -21.06
C MET A 128 -19.79 -6.86 -20.44
N GLU A 129 -20.48 -7.61 -19.59
CA GLU A 129 -21.53 -7.04 -18.75
C GLU A 129 -20.93 -6.17 -17.63
N LEU A 130 -21.61 -5.06 -17.30
CA LEU A 130 -21.19 -4.15 -16.24
C LEU A 130 -20.99 -4.87 -14.90
N ARG A 131 -21.89 -5.79 -14.55
CA ARG A 131 -21.80 -6.60 -13.35
C ARG A 131 -20.56 -7.51 -13.35
N GLN A 132 -20.25 -8.15 -14.47
CA GLN A 132 -19.04 -8.98 -14.63
C GLN A 132 -17.78 -8.15 -14.49
N TRP A 133 -17.75 -6.94 -15.07
CA TRP A 133 -16.59 -6.05 -14.92
C TRP A 133 -16.36 -5.66 -13.46
N VAL A 134 -17.42 -5.28 -12.74
CA VAL A 134 -17.30 -4.91 -11.32
C VAL A 134 -16.87 -6.13 -10.49
N SER A 135 -17.43 -7.31 -10.72
CA SER A 135 -17.02 -8.55 -10.05
C SER A 135 -15.55 -8.86 -10.29
N TYR A 136 -15.12 -8.78 -11.54
CA TYR A 136 -13.73 -9.02 -11.92
C TYR A 136 -12.75 -8.05 -11.22
N LEU A 137 -13.12 -6.76 -11.10
CA LEU A 137 -12.32 -5.79 -10.35
C LEU A 137 -12.21 -6.15 -8.86
N PHE A 138 -13.32 -6.54 -8.23
CA PHE A 138 -13.32 -6.90 -6.81
C PHE A 138 -12.55 -8.19 -6.54
N GLU A 139 -12.68 -9.20 -7.36
CA GLU A 139 -11.92 -10.44 -7.28
C GLU A 139 -10.41 -10.19 -7.45
N THR A 140 -10.04 -9.37 -8.44
CA THR A 140 -8.65 -9.03 -8.71
C THR A 140 -8.01 -8.24 -7.57
N LEU A 141 -8.79 -7.36 -6.91
CA LEU A 141 -8.34 -6.55 -5.78
C LEU A 141 -8.49 -7.27 -4.44
N ASP A 142 -8.86 -8.55 -4.43
CA ASP A 142 -9.05 -9.38 -3.23
C ASP A 142 -10.04 -8.78 -2.22
N ARG A 143 -11.14 -8.22 -2.72
CA ARG A 143 -12.13 -7.50 -1.91
C ARG A 143 -13.32 -8.33 -1.45
N GLY A 144 -13.32 -9.63 -1.68
CA GLY A 144 -14.37 -10.56 -1.27
C GLY A 144 -15.72 -10.34 -1.96
N GLU A 145 -16.56 -11.36 -1.97
CA GLU A 145 -17.86 -11.37 -2.64
C GLU A 145 -18.87 -10.33 -2.08
N ASN A 146 -18.71 -9.93 -0.81
CA ASN A 146 -19.65 -9.05 -0.11
C ASN A 146 -19.63 -7.58 -0.56
N THR A 147 -18.83 -7.22 -1.56
CA THR A 147 -18.65 -5.84 -2.01
C THR A 147 -19.34 -5.51 -3.33
N ILE A 148 -19.87 -6.52 -4.04
CA ILE A 148 -20.59 -6.29 -5.30
C ILE A 148 -21.93 -5.64 -4.96
N PRO A 149 -22.22 -4.45 -5.53
CA PRO A 149 -23.49 -3.79 -5.26
C PRO A 149 -24.70 -4.57 -5.81
N ASP A 150 -25.67 -4.89 -4.98
CA ASP A 150 -26.91 -5.55 -5.42
C ASP A 150 -27.76 -4.68 -6.35
N ASP A 151 -27.60 -3.35 -6.20
CA ASP A 151 -28.33 -2.33 -6.98
C ASP A 151 -27.70 -2.02 -8.34
N LEU A 152 -26.67 -2.77 -8.77
CA LEU A 152 -26.12 -2.61 -10.12
C LEU A 152 -27.18 -2.94 -11.18
N PRO A 153 -27.30 -2.10 -12.21
CA PRO A 153 -28.28 -2.34 -13.27
C PRO A 153 -27.95 -3.64 -14.01
N GLU A 154 -28.99 -4.45 -14.21
CA GLU A 154 -28.90 -5.66 -15.02
C GLU A 154 -28.91 -5.33 -16.51
N HIS A 155 -28.32 -6.20 -17.33
CA HIS A 155 -28.31 -6.12 -18.80
C HIS A 155 -27.62 -4.86 -19.36
N VAL A 156 -26.74 -4.23 -18.59
CA VAL A 156 -25.88 -3.18 -19.11
C VAL A 156 -24.59 -3.82 -19.60
N LYS A 157 -24.32 -3.65 -20.90
CA LYS A 157 -23.06 -4.05 -21.54
C LYS A 157 -22.15 -2.85 -21.67
N VAL A 158 -20.87 -3.06 -21.44
CA VAL A 158 -19.81 -2.06 -21.60
C VAL A 158 -18.77 -2.59 -22.59
N ARG A 159 -18.39 -1.77 -23.55
CA ARG A 159 -17.24 -1.98 -24.40
C ARG A 159 -16.29 -0.83 -24.19
N PHE A 160 -15.10 -1.14 -23.72
CA PHE A 160 -14.05 -0.17 -23.49
C PHE A 160 -13.48 0.36 -24.79
N ALA A 161 -12.84 1.52 -24.74
CA ALA A 161 -12.05 2.04 -25.85
C ALA A 161 -10.88 1.07 -26.16
N ASP A 162 -10.39 1.14 -27.40
CA ASP A 162 -9.33 0.26 -27.87
C ASP A 162 -7.94 0.66 -27.32
N ASP A 163 -7.84 1.81 -26.67
CA ASP A 163 -6.62 2.35 -26.07
C ASP A 163 -6.96 3.15 -24.81
N GLU A 164 -6.09 3.12 -23.80
CA GLU A 164 -6.24 3.81 -22.52
C GLU A 164 -7.63 3.61 -21.87
N ALA A 165 -8.17 2.39 -21.92
CA ALA A 165 -9.50 2.07 -21.39
C ALA A 165 -9.72 2.52 -19.94
N VAL A 166 -8.68 2.40 -19.11
CA VAL A 166 -8.70 2.78 -17.69
C VAL A 166 -7.41 3.51 -17.34
N ARG A 167 -7.55 4.69 -16.72
CA ARG A 167 -6.41 5.51 -16.30
C ARG A 167 -6.61 6.07 -14.89
N VAL A 168 -5.54 6.10 -14.11
CA VAL A 168 -5.45 6.77 -12.82
C VAL A 168 -4.50 7.94 -12.92
N THR A 169 -4.92 9.10 -12.39
CA THR A 169 -4.09 10.30 -12.24
C THR A 169 -4.08 10.75 -10.78
N LEU A 170 -2.93 11.11 -10.26
CA LEU A 170 -2.72 11.53 -8.88
C LEU A 170 -2.29 13.00 -8.84
N VAL A 171 -3.23 13.90 -8.58
CA VAL A 171 -3.00 15.36 -8.65
C VAL A 171 -3.83 16.10 -7.59
N ASP A 172 -3.29 17.19 -7.06
CA ASP A 172 -3.97 18.14 -6.16
C ASP A 172 -4.66 17.48 -4.97
N GLY A 173 -4.00 16.53 -4.33
CA GLY A 173 -4.54 15.81 -3.17
C GLY A 173 -5.62 14.79 -3.50
N ARG A 174 -5.87 14.49 -4.78
CA ARG A 174 -6.96 13.62 -5.24
C ARG A 174 -6.47 12.58 -6.25
N LEU A 175 -7.20 11.48 -6.30
CA LEU A 175 -7.08 10.46 -7.32
C LEU A 175 -8.22 10.61 -8.31
N GLU A 176 -7.91 10.78 -9.58
CA GLU A 176 -8.87 10.62 -10.67
C GLU A 176 -8.80 9.20 -11.21
N LEU A 177 -9.97 8.56 -11.35
CA LEU A 177 -10.16 7.34 -12.13
C LEU A 177 -10.94 7.72 -13.39
N ALA A 178 -10.30 7.62 -14.53
CA ALA A 178 -10.89 7.83 -15.85
C ALA A 178 -11.11 6.51 -16.57
N LEU A 179 -12.31 6.34 -17.14
CA LEU A 179 -12.72 5.17 -17.92
C LEU A 179 -13.14 5.65 -19.30
N GLN A 180 -12.60 5.04 -20.35
CA GLN A 180 -12.96 5.36 -21.73
C GLN A 180 -13.78 4.22 -22.32
N PHE A 181 -14.95 4.57 -22.84
CA PHE A 181 -15.89 3.61 -23.42
C PHE A 181 -16.09 3.88 -24.91
N ALA A 182 -15.90 2.84 -25.71
CA ALA A 182 -16.35 2.82 -27.10
C ALA A 182 -17.87 2.75 -27.16
N GLU A 183 -18.48 1.91 -26.32
CA GLU A 183 -19.93 1.77 -26.23
C GLU A 183 -20.38 1.32 -24.84
N VAL A 184 -21.52 1.85 -24.40
CA VAL A 184 -22.31 1.30 -23.29
C VAL A 184 -23.74 1.15 -23.79
N SER A 185 -24.37 0.04 -23.50
CA SER A 185 -25.74 -0.22 -23.93
C SER A 185 -26.57 -0.88 -22.83
N ASP A 186 -27.85 -0.52 -22.77
CA ASP A 186 -28.89 -1.22 -22.04
C ASP A 186 -29.96 -1.73 -23.02
N ARG A 187 -31.06 -2.27 -22.51
CA ARG A 187 -32.15 -2.80 -23.33
C ARG A 187 -32.78 -1.78 -24.32
N ARG A 188 -32.63 -0.46 -24.05
CA ARG A 188 -33.34 0.62 -24.77
C ARG A 188 -32.39 1.67 -25.35
N ASN A 189 -31.19 1.79 -24.80
CA ASN A 189 -30.30 2.88 -25.11
C ASN A 189 -28.91 2.37 -25.46
N ARG A 190 -28.22 3.15 -26.30
CA ARG A 190 -26.85 2.91 -26.70
C ARG A 190 -26.09 4.24 -26.69
N TRP A 191 -25.00 4.29 -25.98
CA TRP A 191 -24.12 5.45 -25.85
C TRP A 191 -22.74 5.10 -26.38
N ARG A 192 -22.11 6.00 -27.12
CA ARG A 192 -20.83 5.73 -27.79
C ARG A 192 -19.82 6.84 -27.55
N ASN A 193 -18.55 6.48 -27.59
CA ASN A 193 -17.39 7.36 -27.58
C ASN A 193 -17.46 8.44 -26.49
N PHE A 194 -17.38 8.02 -25.25
CA PHE A 194 -17.41 8.91 -24.10
C PHE A 194 -16.45 8.42 -22.99
N ALA A 195 -16.06 9.35 -22.14
CA ALA A 195 -15.27 9.06 -20.94
C ALA A 195 -16.08 9.34 -19.67
N VAL A 196 -15.82 8.58 -18.63
CA VAL A 196 -16.34 8.75 -17.28
C VAL A 196 -15.17 9.01 -16.35
N SER A 197 -15.17 10.13 -15.63
CA SER A 197 -14.16 10.46 -14.63
C SER A 197 -14.80 10.56 -13.25
N VAL A 198 -14.12 9.97 -12.28
CA VAL A 198 -14.51 9.97 -10.86
C VAL A 198 -13.32 10.38 -10.02
N TRP A 199 -13.52 11.35 -9.16
CA TRP A 199 -12.51 11.84 -8.23
C TRP A 199 -12.68 11.23 -6.85
N TYR A 200 -11.55 10.93 -6.21
CA TYR A 200 -11.48 10.43 -4.84
C TYR A 200 -10.48 11.25 -4.03
N ARG A 201 -10.80 11.44 -2.78
CA ARG A 201 -9.86 12.01 -1.79
C ARG A 201 -9.58 10.98 -0.69
N PRO A 202 -8.37 10.94 -0.15
CA PRO A 202 -8.05 10.07 0.97
C PRO A 202 -8.63 10.66 2.27
N GLU A 203 -9.34 9.82 3.01
CA GLU A 203 -9.79 10.13 4.38
C GLU A 203 -9.16 9.16 5.36
N ARG A 204 -8.58 9.71 6.43
CA ARG A 204 -7.93 8.93 7.48
C ARG A 204 -8.86 8.80 8.68
N ASN A 205 -8.97 7.60 9.20
CA ASN A 205 -9.68 7.33 10.44
C ASN A 205 -8.89 6.30 11.27
N GLY A 206 -8.17 6.76 12.29
CA GLY A 206 -7.35 5.90 13.13
C GLY A 206 -6.30 5.11 12.35
N LEU A 207 -6.51 3.81 12.21
CA LEU A 207 -5.66 2.87 11.49
C LEU A 207 -6.10 2.59 10.06
N THR A 208 -7.15 3.25 9.58
CA THR A 208 -7.68 3.06 8.24
C THR A 208 -7.50 4.29 7.35
N VAL A 209 -7.29 4.05 6.07
CA VAL A 209 -7.37 5.08 5.02
C VAL A 209 -8.36 4.61 3.98
N LYS A 210 -9.33 5.45 3.69
CA LYS A 210 -10.35 5.21 2.67
C LYS A 210 -10.29 6.28 1.59
N LEU A 211 -10.46 5.88 0.35
CA LEU A 211 -10.70 6.79 -0.76
C LEU A 211 -12.20 7.04 -0.86
N VAL A 212 -12.61 8.26 -0.54
CA VAL A 212 -14.01 8.69 -0.57
C VAL A 212 -14.23 9.46 -1.86
N ARG A 213 -15.31 9.15 -2.58
CA ARG A 213 -15.64 9.87 -3.80
C ARG A 213 -15.86 11.36 -3.54
N ASP A 214 -15.12 12.18 -4.24
CA ASP A 214 -15.19 13.64 -4.20
C ASP A 214 -15.97 14.17 -5.42
N GLY A 215 -16.94 15.03 -5.17
CA GLY A 215 -17.72 15.66 -6.22
C GLY A 215 -18.68 14.76 -6.99
N TYR A 216 -18.95 15.15 -8.23
CA TYR A 216 -19.85 14.50 -9.17
C TYR A 216 -19.08 13.64 -10.17
N ILE A 217 -19.77 12.62 -10.72
CA ILE A 217 -19.24 11.84 -11.85
C ILE A 217 -19.27 12.73 -13.09
N SER A 218 -18.13 12.95 -13.68
CA SER A 218 -17.98 13.66 -14.94
C SER A 218 -18.16 12.71 -16.11
N ILE A 219 -18.88 13.16 -17.15
CA ILE A 219 -19.02 12.43 -18.41
C ILE A 219 -18.64 13.37 -19.52
N ALA A 220 -17.57 13.03 -20.22
CA ALA A 220 -17.11 13.73 -21.41
C ALA A 220 -17.61 13.01 -22.67
N GLY A 221 -17.96 13.77 -23.72
CA GLY A 221 -18.47 13.23 -24.98
C GLY A 221 -19.83 13.80 -25.37
N ARG A 222 -20.23 13.53 -26.62
CA ARG A 222 -21.51 13.99 -27.21
C ARG A 222 -22.62 12.98 -26.94
N THR A 223 -23.00 12.77 -25.69
CA THR A 223 -23.97 11.74 -25.30
C THR A 223 -24.99 12.24 -24.26
N ARG A 224 -26.10 11.53 -24.08
CA ARG A 224 -27.09 11.82 -23.03
C ARG A 224 -26.53 11.45 -21.65
N LYS A 225 -26.03 12.46 -20.91
CA LYS A 225 -25.24 12.28 -19.70
C LYS A 225 -26.04 11.81 -18.48
N LEU A 226 -27.36 12.11 -18.41
CA LEU A 226 -28.17 11.87 -17.21
C LEU A 226 -28.31 10.37 -16.89
N ALA A 227 -28.68 9.56 -17.87
CA ALA A 227 -28.84 8.12 -17.68
C ALA A 227 -27.51 7.43 -17.36
N LEU A 228 -26.42 7.82 -18.03
CA LEU A 228 -25.09 7.31 -17.74
C LEU A 228 -24.63 7.67 -16.32
N ARG A 229 -24.89 8.92 -15.88
CA ARG A 229 -24.59 9.30 -14.48
C ARG A 229 -25.34 8.44 -13.47
N ALA A 230 -26.60 8.09 -13.74
CA ALA A 230 -27.37 7.22 -12.86
C ALA A 230 -26.77 5.80 -12.79
N ILE A 231 -26.32 5.24 -13.93
CA ILE A 231 -25.65 3.94 -13.98
C ILE A 231 -24.35 3.99 -13.20
N PHE A 232 -23.46 4.91 -13.51
CA PHE A 232 -22.14 4.99 -12.89
C PHE A 232 -22.18 5.48 -11.43
N ALA A 233 -23.24 6.19 -11.02
CA ALA A 233 -23.45 6.56 -9.60
C ALA A 233 -23.66 5.32 -8.71
N LYS A 234 -24.21 4.25 -9.26
CA LYS A 234 -24.35 2.97 -8.56
C LYS A 234 -23.00 2.23 -8.48
N VAL A 235 -22.21 2.25 -9.55
CA VAL A 235 -20.86 1.66 -9.56
C VAL A 235 -19.95 2.38 -8.59
N PHE A 236 -19.88 3.70 -8.69
CA PHE A 236 -19.01 4.57 -7.89
C PHE A 236 -19.79 5.30 -6.77
N SER A 237 -20.48 4.54 -5.93
CA SER A 237 -21.31 5.10 -4.86
C SER A 237 -20.46 5.82 -3.80
N LYS A 238 -20.93 7.01 -3.36
CA LYS A 238 -20.33 7.71 -2.20
C LYS A 238 -20.44 6.92 -0.90
N ALA A 239 -21.47 6.10 -0.77
CA ALA A 239 -21.69 5.26 0.40
C ALA A 239 -20.72 4.06 0.48
N ARG A 240 -19.96 3.82 -0.55
CA ARG A 240 -19.02 2.68 -0.66
C ARG A 240 -17.60 3.17 -0.93
N PRO A 241 -16.92 3.75 0.07
CA PRO A 241 -15.55 4.19 -0.07
C PRO A 241 -14.62 3.00 -0.33
N VAL A 242 -13.54 3.25 -1.05
CA VAL A 242 -12.52 2.24 -1.34
C VAL A 242 -11.51 2.23 -0.20
N THR A 243 -11.37 1.12 0.51
CA THR A 243 -10.34 0.99 1.54
C THR A 243 -8.96 0.87 0.87
N LEU A 244 -8.09 1.84 1.13
CA LEU A 244 -6.72 1.86 0.65
C LEU A 244 -5.78 1.13 1.61
N LEU A 245 -5.97 1.37 2.92
CA LEU A 245 -5.17 0.78 3.99
C LEU A 245 -6.09 0.46 5.16
N ASP A 246 -5.97 -0.76 5.69
CA ASP A 246 -6.64 -1.19 6.91
C ASP A 246 -5.65 -1.95 7.80
N LEU A 247 -5.31 -1.35 8.93
CA LEU A 247 -4.43 -1.92 9.94
C LEU A 247 -5.16 -2.28 11.23
N GLU A 248 -6.48 -2.12 11.28
CA GLU A 248 -7.28 -2.41 12.49
C GLU A 248 -7.26 -3.89 12.87
N GLY A 249 -7.18 -4.78 11.87
CA GLY A 249 -7.07 -6.23 12.06
C GLY A 249 -5.71 -6.71 12.57
N LEU A 250 -4.68 -5.86 12.57
CA LEU A 250 -3.36 -6.20 13.07
C LEU A 250 -3.28 -5.92 14.58
N GLN A 251 -3.36 -6.98 15.40
CA GLN A 251 -3.26 -6.86 16.87
C GLN A 251 -2.01 -6.12 17.33
N GLU A 252 -0.91 -6.27 16.61
CA GLU A 252 0.37 -5.62 16.90
C GLU A 252 0.32 -4.10 16.70
N SER A 253 -0.44 -3.62 15.72
CA SER A 253 -0.65 -2.19 15.46
C SER A 253 -1.36 -1.51 16.62
N ARG A 254 -2.37 -2.16 17.21
CA ARG A 254 -3.06 -1.67 18.41
C ARG A 254 -2.16 -1.69 19.64
N ARG A 255 -1.38 -2.76 19.86
CA ARG A 255 -0.47 -2.88 21.00
C ARG A 255 0.63 -1.82 20.99
N ARG A 256 1.13 -1.43 19.82
CA ARG A 256 2.17 -0.41 19.65
C ARG A 256 1.63 1.02 19.62
N GLY A 257 0.31 1.22 19.67
CA GLY A 257 -0.31 2.55 19.58
C GLY A 257 -0.03 3.22 18.24
N LEU A 258 0.03 2.43 17.15
CA LEU A 258 0.27 2.92 15.81
C LEU A 258 -0.97 3.67 15.29
N HIS A 259 -0.74 4.65 14.42
CA HIS A 259 -1.78 5.34 13.67
C HIS A 259 -1.26 5.72 12.28
N VAL A 260 -2.16 6.07 11.38
CA VAL A 260 -1.78 6.61 10.08
C VAL A 260 -1.35 8.06 10.25
N ALA A 261 -0.04 8.29 10.30
CA ALA A 261 0.56 9.60 10.50
C ALA A 261 0.39 10.50 9.25
N GLN A 262 0.44 9.92 8.07
CA GLN A 262 0.31 10.63 6.80
C GLN A 262 -0.46 9.79 5.78
N CYS A 263 -1.30 10.46 4.99
CA CYS A 263 -1.74 10.00 3.68
C CYS A 263 -1.78 11.23 2.78
N VAL A 264 -1.01 11.21 1.70
CA VAL A 264 -0.83 12.35 0.79
C VAL A 264 -0.91 11.88 -0.65
N ILE A 265 -1.53 12.71 -1.51
CA ILE A 265 -1.50 12.57 -2.96
C ILE A 265 -0.86 13.84 -3.50
N GLN A 266 0.28 13.70 -4.17
CA GLN A 266 1.05 14.83 -4.67
C GLN A 266 1.96 14.39 -5.83
N ASP A 267 2.04 15.21 -6.89
CA ASP A 267 2.99 15.07 -8.00
C ASP A 267 3.04 13.66 -8.63
N GLY A 268 1.88 13.04 -8.80
CA GLY A 268 1.77 11.69 -9.34
C GLY A 268 2.01 10.58 -8.31
N TRP A 269 2.18 10.91 -7.03
CA TRP A 269 2.41 9.94 -5.96
C TRP A 269 1.24 9.87 -4.98
N ILE A 270 0.94 8.67 -4.51
CA ILE A 270 0.18 8.43 -3.30
C ILE A 270 1.11 7.85 -2.25
N GLY A 271 1.16 8.50 -1.09
CA GLY A 271 2.00 8.10 0.04
C GLY A 271 1.18 7.88 1.31
N ALA A 272 1.48 6.82 2.03
CA ALA A 272 0.95 6.57 3.36
C ALA A 272 2.10 6.28 4.32
N ALA A 273 2.01 6.79 5.53
CA ALA A 273 2.98 6.54 6.60
C ALA A 273 2.27 6.20 7.90
N VAL A 274 2.85 5.25 8.63
CA VAL A 274 2.35 4.74 9.92
C VAL A 274 3.43 4.94 10.95
N GLY A 275 3.03 5.38 12.14
CA GLY A 275 3.95 5.60 13.24
C GLY A 275 3.24 5.72 14.57
N PRO A 276 3.98 5.88 15.69
CA PRO A 276 3.40 6.03 17.02
C PRO A 276 2.66 7.35 17.18
N SER A 277 1.61 7.36 17.98
CA SER A 277 0.71 8.50 18.20
C SER A 277 1.41 9.80 18.66
N ARG A 278 2.65 9.72 19.14
CA ARG A 278 3.43 10.87 19.61
C ARG A 278 4.10 11.69 18.51
N ALA A 279 4.06 11.26 17.25
CA ALA A 279 4.73 11.94 16.14
C ALA A 279 4.04 13.25 15.68
N THR A 280 2.89 13.61 16.27
CA THR A 280 2.06 14.75 15.80
C THR A 280 2.38 16.09 16.51
N ILE A 281 3.41 16.18 17.37
CA ILE A 281 3.65 17.41 18.19
C ILE A 281 4.64 18.40 17.53
N ALA A 282 5.17 18.14 16.37
CA ALA A 282 6.20 18.99 15.75
C ALA A 282 5.69 19.96 14.67
N THR A 283 4.42 20.41 14.75
CA THR A 283 3.94 21.53 13.90
C THR A 283 3.25 22.56 14.77
N ARG A 284 3.95 23.15 15.72
CA ARG A 284 3.56 24.43 16.31
C ARG A 284 4.37 25.55 15.70
N HIS A 285 3.70 26.34 14.90
CA HIS A 285 3.89 27.72 14.57
C HIS A 285 5.12 28.43 15.19
N PHE A 286 6.09 28.72 14.37
CA PHE A 286 6.81 29.96 14.55
C PHE A 286 5.90 31.09 14.01
N VAL A 287 5.16 31.71 14.89
CA VAL A 287 4.70 33.08 14.69
C VAL A 287 5.88 33.92 15.10
N SER A 288 6.51 34.55 14.14
CA SER A 288 7.47 35.62 14.40
C SER A 288 6.66 36.84 14.85
N ASP A 289 6.69 37.13 16.14
CA ASP A 289 6.43 38.48 16.61
C ASP A 289 7.61 39.34 16.14
N SER A 290 7.35 40.18 15.17
CA SER A 290 8.20 41.31 14.81
C SER A 290 7.51 42.57 15.31
N GLU A 291 8.05 43.13 16.40
CA GLU A 291 8.00 44.58 16.64
C GLU A 291 8.98 45.30 15.73
#